data_6e6128c5256c2d2576dc1a71ccf4b1f4
#
_entry.id   6e6128c5256c2d2576dc1a71ccf4b1f4
#
_cell.length_a   1.000
_cell.length_b   1.000
_cell.length_c   1.000
_cell.angle_alpha   90.00
_cell.angle_beta   90.00
_cell.angle_gamma   90.00
#
_symmetry.space_group_name_H-M   'P 1'
#
loop_
_entity.id
_entity.type
_entity.pdbx_description
1 polymer ?
#
loop_
_entity_poly.entity_id
_entity_poly.type
_entity_poly.pdbx_seq_one_letter_code
_entity_poly.pdbx_strand_id
1 'polypeptide(L)'
;MSDEKKNDQALGLHQPICRRDFLNSTLLATGGVLLGPLTPQQLLASTADDWTGYGGIGDYANSNGNTLEVMNAGHQVRDHAFESLPSDAIDTGEVFDSVVVGGGVSGLSAAVFFQNYAGPRFTCLVLDNHPVFGGEAKRNEFMVDGQRIMGPQGADHFQVPLAHSFMARFFEAIGLNWRDFEYQKWNSSSPEIPLGNSFEDQRGPVGFYFGGKFGQNPGMWLIDPWKKKLQGAPISEKMRAELLKFNQQEKPGLPFAYPGDEKSRQLDRVTMERYMMDTYGLSRETIQTFMAEEGGGFGAGPDVVSAYCIYAFDVDRSIDQPSLSFPGGNDGIARHMAKRLIPDSISGPNSLEAVCRNNINFKALDRPGQPTSIRLASTAVWVQHDGDPSKSKLVTIAYTRGGKLYRIKARSVVMAGGCWTTKRVIRGLPDTHRQAYDQFYRSPCMMANVALRNWRFLYKLGVSGCQWFEGLGNFTAVRKVPTFSSDTRTIGPDSPVVLTLKVLFPHYGLPLQEQGNLGRAQLLTTSFRDYERQIRTQLTEMFSASGFDASRDIAGIVLNRWGHAYVSPQPGFFFGTDGNPPPRAVLQAAPFGRIAFANTDLSGTPDHRTAIAEAHRAVSQLLDQVLVQ
;
A
#
# COMPACT_ATOMS: atom_id res chain seq x y z
N MET A 1 -11.92 -38.82 -13.97
CA MET A 1 -11.40 -37.50 -13.50
C MET A 1 -12.34 -37.05 -12.40
N SER A 2 -11.85 -36.71 -11.20
CA SER A 2 -12.71 -36.23 -10.13
C SER A 2 -13.40 -34.94 -10.55
N ASP A 3 -14.58 -34.63 -9.99
CA ASP A 3 -15.32 -33.40 -10.34
C ASP A 3 -14.51 -32.16 -10.02
N GLU A 4 -13.68 -32.20 -8.99
CA GLU A 4 -12.72 -31.13 -8.64
C GLU A 4 -11.70 -30.87 -9.77
N LYS A 5 -11.14 -31.92 -10.39
CA LYS A 5 -10.22 -31.79 -11.54
C LYS A 5 -10.90 -31.21 -12.79
N LYS A 6 -12.18 -31.50 -13.00
CA LYS A 6 -12.95 -30.91 -14.10
C LYS A 6 -13.23 -29.43 -13.85
N ASN A 7 -13.55 -29.09 -12.61
CA ASN A 7 -13.78 -27.70 -12.21
C ASN A 7 -12.48 -26.86 -12.29
N ASP A 8 -11.35 -27.38 -11.78
CA ASP A 8 -10.03 -26.76 -11.92
C ASP A 8 -9.64 -26.53 -13.39
N GLN A 9 -10.02 -27.47 -14.28
CA GLN A 9 -9.79 -27.35 -15.72
C GLN A 9 -10.65 -26.24 -16.35
N ALA A 10 -11.92 -26.16 -15.99
CA ALA A 10 -12.83 -25.12 -16.46
C ALA A 10 -12.40 -23.72 -15.98
N LEU A 11 -11.85 -23.62 -14.78
CA LEU A 11 -11.29 -22.37 -14.22
C LEU A 11 -9.91 -22.01 -14.78
N GLY A 12 -9.28 -22.86 -15.58
CA GLY A 12 -7.96 -22.64 -16.15
C GLY A 12 -6.79 -22.84 -15.17
N LEU A 13 -7.01 -23.44 -13.99
CA LEU A 13 -5.99 -23.70 -12.98
C LEU A 13 -4.91 -24.72 -13.41
N HIS A 14 -5.12 -25.44 -14.51
CA HIS A 14 -4.15 -26.36 -15.13
C HIS A 14 -3.20 -25.65 -16.10
N GLN A 15 -3.51 -24.42 -16.52
CA GLN A 15 -2.66 -23.64 -17.42
C GLN A 15 -1.64 -22.87 -16.59
N PRO A 16 -0.33 -23.11 -16.81
CA PRO A 16 0.68 -22.29 -16.13
C PRO A 16 0.58 -20.87 -16.66
N ILE A 17 0.26 -19.94 -15.79
CA ILE A 17 0.33 -18.53 -16.07
C ILE A 17 1.82 -18.17 -16.23
N CYS A 18 2.27 -17.88 -17.47
CA CYS A 18 3.62 -17.40 -17.80
C CYS A 18 4.80 -18.26 -17.33
N ARG A 19 4.95 -19.49 -17.86
CA ARG A 19 6.17 -20.31 -17.63
C ARG A 19 7.43 -19.83 -18.35
N ARG A 20 7.35 -18.94 -19.33
CA ARG A 20 8.52 -18.56 -20.15
C ARG A 20 9.54 -17.68 -19.42
N ASP A 21 9.14 -16.91 -18.42
CA ASP A 21 10.04 -16.02 -17.68
C ASP A 21 10.66 -16.66 -16.43
N PHE A 22 10.20 -17.85 -16.06
CA PHE A 22 10.65 -18.61 -14.88
C PHE A 22 12.07 -19.18 -15.02
N LEU A 23 12.49 -19.53 -16.21
CA LEU A 23 13.78 -20.23 -16.42
C LEU A 23 15.02 -19.37 -16.17
N ASN A 24 14.90 -18.05 -16.14
CA ASN A 24 16.02 -17.15 -15.89
C ASN A 24 16.22 -16.76 -14.42
N SER A 25 15.31 -17.06 -13.51
CA SER A 25 15.41 -16.69 -12.09
C SER A 25 15.74 -17.87 -11.15
N THR A 26 15.71 -19.09 -11.62
CA THR A 26 15.83 -20.31 -10.76
C THR A 26 17.27 -20.66 -10.37
N LEU A 27 18.27 -19.95 -10.86
CA LEU A 27 19.70 -20.30 -10.66
C LEU A 27 20.36 -19.62 -9.44
N LEU A 28 19.63 -18.85 -8.62
CA LEU A 28 20.22 -18.13 -7.47
C LEU A 28 19.66 -18.50 -6.09
N ALA A 29 18.80 -19.50 -5.95
CA ALA A 29 18.14 -19.84 -4.68
C ALA A 29 18.59 -21.18 -4.07
N THR A 30 19.89 -21.49 -4.06
CA THR A 30 20.45 -22.60 -3.27
C THR A 30 21.40 -22.08 -2.19
N GLY A 31 20.85 -21.33 -1.23
CA GLY A 31 21.51 -20.98 0.03
C GLY A 31 20.61 -21.39 1.18
N GLY A 32 21.04 -22.37 1.96
CA GLY A 32 20.26 -22.99 3.03
C GLY A 32 19.69 -21.97 4.02
N VAL A 33 18.39 -21.99 4.15
CA VAL A 33 17.64 -21.23 5.15
C VAL A 33 17.57 -22.04 6.43
N LEU A 34 18.16 -21.53 7.50
CA LEU A 34 17.87 -21.99 8.86
C LEU A 34 16.44 -21.53 9.21
N LEU A 35 15.48 -22.42 9.01
CA LEU A 35 14.08 -22.23 9.38
C LEU A 35 13.96 -22.36 10.89
N GLY A 36 13.63 -21.25 11.58
CA GLY A 36 13.06 -21.33 12.93
C GLY A 36 11.74 -22.13 12.89
N PRO A 37 11.22 -22.60 14.06
CA PRO A 37 10.04 -23.46 14.08
C PRO A 37 8.82 -22.75 13.52
N LEU A 38 8.53 -23.01 12.26
CA LEU A 38 7.28 -22.62 11.61
C LEU A 38 6.16 -23.54 12.11
N THR A 39 4.98 -23.00 12.36
CA THR A 39 3.80 -23.84 12.60
C THR A 39 3.51 -24.67 11.35
N PRO A 40 2.86 -25.84 11.45
CA PRO A 40 2.48 -26.65 10.30
C PRO A 40 1.71 -25.88 9.21
N GLN A 41 0.96 -24.84 9.60
CA GLN A 41 0.23 -23.95 8.69
C GLN A 41 1.15 -22.94 7.98
N GLN A 42 2.25 -22.53 8.60
CA GLN A 42 3.28 -21.68 7.97
C GLN A 42 4.16 -22.45 6.99
N LEU A 43 4.26 -23.78 7.16
CA LEU A 43 4.95 -24.68 6.22
C LEU A 43 4.19 -24.89 4.91
N LEU A 44 2.88 -24.69 4.90
CA LEU A 44 2.03 -24.88 3.69
C LEU A 44 2.16 -23.75 2.67
N ALA A 45 2.59 -22.56 3.07
CA ALA A 45 2.83 -21.41 2.19
C ALA A 45 4.33 -21.16 1.93
N SER A 46 5.14 -22.19 1.88
CA SER A 46 6.60 -22.08 2.03
C SER A 46 7.41 -21.97 0.74
N THR A 47 6.80 -22.00 -0.45
CA THR A 47 7.49 -21.77 -1.71
C THR A 47 7.18 -20.39 -2.26
N ALA A 48 8.14 -19.74 -2.92
CA ALA A 48 7.92 -18.43 -3.54
C ALA A 48 6.75 -18.44 -4.53
N ASP A 49 6.56 -19.55 -5.21
CA ASP A 49 5.48 -19.80 -6.16
C ASP A 49 4.10 -19.85 -5.50
N ASP A 50 4.05 -20.34 -4.26
CA ASP A 50 2.81 -20.44 -3.47
C ASP A 50 2.52 -19.17 -2.67
N TRP A 51 3.39 -18.16 -2.75
CA TRP A 51 3.25 -16.91 -2.01
C TRP A 51 2.62 -15.78 -2.83
N THR A 52 3.16 -15.48 -4.01
CA THR A 52 2.74 -14.33 -4.83
C THR A 52 2.19 -14.69 -6.20
N GLY A 53 2.41 -15.90 -6.67
CA GLY A 53 2.05 -16.39 -8.01
C GLY A 53 3.07 -16.04 -9.09
N TYR A 54 2.76 -16.40 -10.33
CA TYR A 54 3.70 -16.46 -11.47
C TYR A 54 3.55 -15.30 -12.46
N GLY A 55 2.77 -14.28 -12.14
CA GLY A 55 2.30 -13.34 -13.18
C GLY A 55 3.16 -12.13 -13.44
N GLY A 56 4.12 -11.80 -12.56
CA GLY A 56 4.89 -10.55 -12.62
C GLY A 56 6.15 -10.63 -13.48
N ILE A 57 6.47 -9.54 -14.17
CA ILE A 57 7.70 -9.35 -14.93
C ILE A 57 8.41 -8.05 -14.49
N GLY A 58 9.58 -7.78 -15.08
CA GLY A 58 10.31 -6.52 -14.91
C GLY A 58 11.00 -6.37 -13.57
N ASP A 59 11.32 -5.13 -13.22
CA ASP A 59 12.12 -4.79 -12.03
C ASP A 59 11.49 -5.27 -10.71
N TYR A 60 10.17 -5.38 -10.67
CA TYR A 60 9.41 -5.69 -9.46
C TYR A 60 9.01 -7.17 -9.34
N ALA A 61 9.37 -8.02 -10.30
CA ALA A 61 8.93 -9.41 -10.35
C ALA A 61 9.22 -10.21 -9.06
N ASN A 62 10.30 -9.88 -8.36
CA ASN A 62 10.71 -10.53 -7.11
C ASN A 62 10.41 -9.66 -5.86
N SER A 63 9.56 -8.67 -5.97
CA SER A 63 9.22 -7.73 -4.88
C SER A 63 7.72 -7.44 -4.82
N ASN A 64 6.91 -8.49 -4.84
CA ASN A 64 5.45 -8.38 -4.78
C ASN A 64 4.99 -8.34 -3.32
N GLY A 65 4.38 -7.22 -2.92
CA GLY A 65 3.99 -7.01 -1.53
C GLY A 65 5.15 -7.22 -0.55
N ASN A 66 4.87 -7.78 0.61
CA ASN A 66 5.90 -8.34 1.49
C ASN A 66 6.30 -9.72 0.95
N THR A 67 7.57 -9.85 0.56
CA THR A 67 8.11 -11.15 0.18
C THR A 67 8.22 -12.06 1.40
N LEU A 68 8.33 -13.36 1.18
CA LEU A 68 8.51 -14.34 2.25
C LEU A 68 9.78 -14.04 3.08
N GLU A 69 10.85 -13.59 2.44
CA GLU A 69 12.11 -13.21 3.08
C GLU A 69 11.92 -11.98 4.00
N VAL A 70 11.25 -10.94 3.51
CA VAL A 70 10.93 -9.74 4.30
C VAL A 70 10.05 -10.08 5.50
N MET A 71 9.04 -10.93 5.31
CA MET A 71 8.18 -11.40 6.39
C MET A 71 8.98 -12.15 7.46
N ASN A 72 9.82 -13.10 7.05
CA ASN A 72 10.64 -13.89 7.96
C ASN A 72 11.62 -13.02 8.76
N ALA A 73 12.28 -12.06 8.11
CA ALA A 73 13.17 -11.11 8.79
C ALA A 73 12.42 -10.28 9.85
N GLY A 74 11.21 -9.82 9.51
CA GLY A 74 10.34 -9.11 10.46
C GLY A 74 9.91 -9.98 11.65
N HIS A 75 9.62 -11.26 11.40
CA HIS A 75 9.27 -12.22 12.45
C HIS A 75 10.46 -12.51 13.36
N GLN A 76 11.69 -12.64 12.84
CA GLN A 76 12.89 -12.78 13.68
C GLN A 76 13.06 -11.58 14.62
N VAL A 77 12.83 -10.35 14.14
CA VAL A 77 12.84 -9.15 15.00
C VAL A 77 11.73 -9.21 16.07
N ARG A 78 10.52 -9.65 15.68
CA ARG A 78 9.39 -9.83 16.61
C ARG A 78 9.73 -10.86 17.70
N ASP A 79 10.34 -11.95 17.32
CA ASP A 79 10.60 -13.11 18.15
C ASP A 79 11.95 -13.00 18.91
N HIS A 80 12.45 -11.77 19.04
CA HIS A 80 13.61 -11.42 19.86
C HIS A 80 14.96 -12.03 19.43
N ALA A 81 15.12 -12.42 18.16
CA ALA A 81 16.37 -12.98 17.65
C ALA A 81 17.57 -12.01 17.76
N PHE A 82 17.32 -10.71 17.94
CA PHE A 82 18.34 -9.66 17.97
C PHE A 82 18.28 -8.85 19.29
N GLU A 83 18.04 -9.45 20.45
CA GLU A 83 18.03 -8.72 21.73
C GLU A 83 19.41 -8.20 22.15
N SER A 84 20.47 -8.88 21.73
CA SER A 84 21.85 -8.41 21.81
C SER A 84 22.45 -8.34 20.42
N LEU A 85 23.37 -7.38 20.18
CA LEU A 85 24.11 -7.33 18.94
C LEU A 85 25.11 -8.51 18.91
N PRO A 86 24.96 -9.45 17.96
CA PRO A 86 25.87 -10.58 17.86
C PRO A 86 27.32 -10.13 17.62
N SER A 87 28.26 -10.81 18.26
CA SER A 87 29.70 -10.48 18.18
C SER A 87 30.31 -10.71 16.79
N ASP A 88 29.68 -11.56 15.98
CA ASP A 88 30.05 -11.89 14.61
C ASP A 88 29.48 -10.90 13.56
N ALA A 89 28.78 -9.86 14.00
CA ALA A 89 28.32 -8.80 13.10
C ALA A 89 29.51 -8.13 12.40
N ILE A 90 29.51 -8.18 11.08
CA ILE A 90 30.57 -7.63 10.22
C ILE A 90 30.56 -6.11 10.30
N ASP A 91 31.61 -5.53 10.87
CA ASP A 91 31.79 -4.08 10.86
C ASP A 91 32.30 -3.64 9.47
N THR A 92 31.48 -2.83 8.77
CA THR A 92 31.89 -2.33 7.45
C THR A 92 32.85 -1.14 7.53
N GLY A 93 32.99 -0.52 8.71
CA GLY A 93 33.74 0.71 8.90
C GLY A 93 33.05 1.97 8.31
N GLU A 94 31.86 1.83 7.72
CA GLU A 94 31.13 2.95 7.14
C GLU A 94 30.51 3.84 8.21
N VAL A 95 30.65 5.15 8.02
CA VAL A 95 30.00 6.18 8.86
C VAL A 95 29.28 7.16 7.95
N PHE A 96 27.97 7.28 8.13
CA PHE A 96 27.12 8.20 7.37
C PHE A 96 26.70 9.40 8.21
N ASP A 97 26.43 10.54 7.56
CA ASP A 97 25.86 11.69 8.25
C ASP A 97 24.39 11.43 8.60
N SER A 98 23.66 10.73 7.73
CA SER A 98 22.31 10.25 8.02
C SER A 98 22.09 8.84 7.49
N VAL A 99 21.41 7.99 8.28
CA VAL A 99 20.87 6.71 7.82
C VAL A 99 19.36 6.76 7.93
N VAL A 100 18.68 6.43 6.83
CA VAL A 100 17.22 6.33 6.77
C VAL A 100 16.85 4.86 6.76
N VAL A 101 16.07 4.40 7.72
CA VAL A 101 15.58 3.03 7.83
C VAL A 101 14.18 2.93 7.24
N GLY A 102 14.08 2.33 6.06
CA GLY A 102 12.88 2.20 5.22
C GLY A 102 12.98 3.02 3.94
N GLY A 103 12.87 2.38 2.79
CA GLY A 103 12.97 2.98 1.44
C GLY A 103 11.60 3.20 0.77
N GLY A 104 10.53 3.33 1.55
CA GLY A 104 9.21 3.75 1.08
C GLY A 104 9.16 5.26 0.78
N VAL A 105 7.97 5.78 0.45
CA VAL A 105 7.77 7.20 0.15
C VAL A 105 8.32 8.09 1.26
N SER A 106 8.06 7.77 2.54
CA SER A 106 8.56 8.55 3.67
C SER A 106 10.09 8.57 3.73
N GLY A 107 10.75 7.40 3.59
CA GLY A 107 12.21 7.33 3.68
C GLY A 107 12.93 7.98 2.50
N LEU A 108 12.42 7.77 1.28
CA LEU A 108 12.98 8.45 0.10
C LEU A 108 12.80 9.96 0.18
N SER A 109 11.65 10.44 0.69
CA SER A 109 11.43 11.86 0.95
C SER A 109 12.39 12.41 1.99
N ALA A 110 12.65 11.65 3.07
CA ALA A 110 13.63 12.04 4.08
C ALA A 110 15.02 12.20 3.47
N ALA A 111 15.44 11.29 2.60
CA ALA A 111 16.72 11.42 1.90
C ALA A 111 16.74 12.64 0.97
N VAL A 112 15.64 12.93 0.25
CA VAL A 112 15.53 14.14 -0.60
C VAL A 112 15.64 15.40 0.24
N PHE A 113 14.90 15.52 1.35
CA PHE A 113 14.97 16.68 2.24
C PHE A 113 16.36 16.82 2.87
N PHE A 114 16.95 15.72 3.32
CA PHE A 114 18.30 15.75 3.88
C PHE A 114 19.32 16.27 2.86
N GLN A 115 19.34 15.75 1.64
CA GLN A 115 20.25 16.22 0.58
C GLN A 115 20.00 17.67 0.18
N ASN A 116 18.74 18.09 0.13
CA ASN A 116 18.41 19.48 -0.23
C ASN A 116 18.84 20.48 0.84
N TYR A 117 18.77 20.13 2.13
CA TYR A 117 19.06 21.05 3.24
C TYR A 117 20.49 20.97 3.74
N ALA A 118 21.04 19.74 3.87
CA ALA A 118 22.43 19.56 4.30
C ALA A 118 23.43 19.80 3.15
N GLY A 119 23.03 19.50 1.92
CA GLY A 119 23.85 19.65 0.73
C GLY A 119 24.65 18.40 0.34
N PRO A 120 25.29 18.40 -0.86
CA PRO A 120 25.87 17.20 -1.47
C PRO A 120 27.17 16.72 -0.81
N ARG A 121 27.72 17.45 0.15
CA ARG A 121 28.91 17.03 0.91
C ARG A 121 28.58 16.05 2.02
N PHE A 122 27.31 15.98 2.43
CA PHE A 122 26.85 15.10 3.48
C PHE A 122 26.32 13.80 2.89
N THR A 123 26.64 12.70 3.55
CA THR A 123 26.32 11.35 3.10
C THR A 123 25.00 10.85 3.71
N CYS A 124 24.16 10.23 2.88
CA CYS A 124 22.91 9.64 3.30
C CYS A 124 22.80 8.20 2.77
N LEU A 125 22.47 7.25 3.65
CA LEU A 125 22.17 5.88 3.27
C LEU A 125 20.71 5.56 3.58
N VAL A 126 19.96 5.13 2.56
CA VAL A 126 18.63 4.54 2.73
C VAL A 126 18.77 3.02 2.79
N LEU A 127 18.33 2.40 3.88
CA LEU A 127 18.22 0.94 4.02
C LEU A 127 16.78 0.51 3.72
N ASP A 128 16.59 -0.42 2.77
CA ASP A 128 15.29 -1.02 2.51
C ASP A 128 15.37 -2.54 2.61
N ASN A 129 14.40 -3.14 3.27
CA ASN A 129 14.31 -4.59 3.44
C ASN A 129 13.82 -5.31 2.18
N HIS A 130 13.16 -4.60 1.26
CA HIS A 130 12.73 -5.15 -0.03
C HIS A 130 13.85 -5.16 -1.07
N PRO A 131 13.75 -6.05 -2.08
CA PRO A 131 14.67 -6.04 -3.24
C PRO A 131 14.50 -4.81 -4.15
N VAL A 132 13.40 -4.04 -4.00
CA VAL A 132 13.14 -2.80 -4.73
C VAL A 132 12.55 -1.77 -3.76
N PHE A 133 13.01 -0.52 -3.87
CA PHE A 133 12.50 0.60 -3.08
C PHE A 133 11.05 0.96 -3.44
N GLY A 134 10.41 1.76 -2.59
CA GLY A 134 9.06 2.28 -2.79
C GLY A 134 8.06 1.88 -1.69
N GLY A 135 8.39 0.90 -0.83
CA GLY A 135 7.47 0.42 0.20
C GLY A 135 6.20 -0.18 -0.41
N GLU A 136 5.04 0.38 -0.07
CA GLU A 136 3.74 -0.01 -0.64
C GLU A 136 3.48 0.67 -2.00
N ALA A 137 4.23 1.74 -2.35
CA ALA A 137 4.22 2.41 -3.64
C ALA A 137 5.15 1.70 -4.64
N LYS A 138 4.85 0.45 -4.93
CA LYS A 138 5.46 -0.40 -5.96
C LYS A 138 4.41 -0.83 -6.97
N ARG A 139 4.82 -1.45 -8.08
CA ARG A 139 3.91 -1.92 -9.13
C ARG A 139 4.15 -3.39 -9.48
N ASN A 140 3.12 -4.03 -10.03
CA ASN A 140 3.29 -5.26 -10.81
C ASN A 140 3.28 -4.93 -12.29
N GLU A 141 4.01 -5.70 -13.06
CA GLU A 141 4.08 -5.60 -14.51
C GLU A 141 3.73 -6.94 -15.13
N PHE A 142 3.00 -6.90 -16.25
CA PHE A 142 2.60 -8.09 -17.00
C PHE A 142 2.87 -7.86 -18.47
N MET A 143 3.19 -8.94 -19.19
CA MET A 143 3.21 -8.96 -20.64
C MET A 143 1.98 -9.73 -21.15
N VAL A 144 1.03 -9.03 -21.73
CA VAL A 144 -0.23 -9.60 -22.22
C VAL A 144 -0.35 -9.28 -23.70
N ASP A 145 -0.36 -10.32 -24.54
CA ASP A 145 -0.49 -10.22 -26.00
C ASP A 145 0.46 -9.19 -26.62
N GLY A 146 1.72 -9.19 -26.16
CA GLY A 146 2.77 -8.27 -26.60
C GLY A 146 2.69 -6.85 -25.99
N GLN A 147 1.75 -6.58 -25.10
CA GLN A 147 1.60 -5.29 -24.42
C GLN A 147 2.03 -5.38 -22.96
N ARG A 148 2.90 -4.47 -22.53
CA ARG A 148 3.28 -4.30 -21.13
C ARG A 148 2.19 -3.47 -20.43
N ILE A 149 1.53 -4.09 -19.47
CA ILE A 149 0.51 -3.46 -18.63
C ILE A 149 0.92 -3.52 -17.17
N MET A 150 0.38 -2.63 -16.34
CA MET A 150 0.83 -2.46 -14.95
C MET A 150 -0.35 -2.27 -14.00
N GLY A 151 -0.17 -2.74 -12.75
CA GLY A 151 -1.10 -2.53 -11.66
C GLY A 151 -0.37 -2.14 -10.37
N PRO A 152 -1.02 -1.41 -9.44
CA PRO A 152 -0.39 -1.00 -8.19
C PRO A 152 -0.25 -2.18 -7.22
N GLN A 153 0.84 -2.20 -6.45
CA GLN A 153 0.97 -3.15 -5.34
C GLN A 153 0.28 -2.66 -4.05
N GLY A 154 -0.06 -1.37 -3.97
CA GLY A 154 -0.69 -0.71 -2.82
C GLY A 154 -1.21 0.66 -3.23
N ALA A 155 -0.41 1.70 -3.04
CA ALA A 155 -0.78 3.08 -3.28
C ALA A 155 -1.05 3.37 -4.77
N ASP A 156 -2.24 3.88 -5.10
CA ASP A 156 -2.67 4.16 -6.48
C ASP A 156 -3.06 5.62 -6.72
N HIS A 157 -3.72 6.25 -5.77
CA HIS A 157 -4.21 7.62 -5.92
C HIS A 157 -3.08 8.64 -5.85
N PHE A 158 -2.89 9.42 -6.91
CA PHE A 158 -2.04 10.60 -6.90
C PHE A 158 -2.93 11.86 -6.85
N GLN A 159 -3.01 12.48 -5.67
CA GLN A 159 -3.74 13.73 -5.52
C GLN A 159 -2.94 14.87 -6.13
N VAL A 160 -3.55 15.56 -7.08
CA VAL A 160 -2.95 16.73 -7.74
C VAL A 160 -2.78 17.85 -6.69
N PRO A 161 -1.56 18.34 -6.46
CA PRO A 161 -1.36 19.40 -5.47
C PRO A 161 -1.86 20.74 -5.97
N LEU A 162 -2.38 21.56 -5.07
CA LEU A 162 -2.63 22.97 -5.37
C LEU A 162 -1.34 23.69 -5.77
N ALA A 163 -1.43 24.55 -6.75
CA ALA A 163 -0.29 25.34 -7.21
C ALA A 163 0.37 26.10 -6.04
N HIS A 164 1.69 26.12 -6.02
CA HIS A 164 2.52 26.75 -4.99
C HIS A 164 2.37 26.20 -3.56
N SER A 165 1.64 25.08 -3.38
CA SER A 165 1.59 24.36 -2.11
C SER A 165 2.94 23.72 -1.77
N PHE A 166 3.09 23.25 -0.51
CA PHE A 166 4.26 22.49 -0.10
C PHE A 166 4.46 21.24 -0.98
N MET A 167 3.38 20.52 -1.28
CA MET A 167 3.44 19.33 -2.14
C MET A 167 3.84 19.66 -3.57
N ALA A 168 3.29 20.76 -4.14
CA ALA A 168 3.68 21.19 -5.49
C ALA A 168 5.18 21.47 -5.58
N ARG A 169 5.74 22.23 -4.63
CA ARG A 169 7.19 22.49 -4.58
C ARG A 169 8.02 21.22 -4.40
N PHE A 170 7.54 20.25 -3.60
CA PHE A 170 8.22 18.99 -3.42
C PHE A 170 8.26 18.18 -4.72
N PHE A 171 7.12 18.04 -5.41
CA PHE A 171 7.08 17.30 -6.69
C PHE A 171 7.91 17.96 -7.77
N GLU A 172 7.87 19.30 -7.86
CA GLU A 172 8.76 20.05 -8.75
C GLU A 172 10.25 19.81 -8.43
N ALA A 173 10.62 19.77 -7.15
CA ALA A 173 11.99 19.53 -6.70
C ALA A 173 12.52 18.12 -7.06
N ILE A 174 11.64 17.12 -7.15
CA ILE A 174 12.00 15.77 -7.60
C ILE A 174 11.86 15.58 -9.12
N GLY A 175 11.46 16.62 -9.86
CA GLY A 175 11.28 16.57 -11.31
C GLY A 175 9.98 15.91 -11.76
N LEU A 176 9.00 15.77 -10.89
CA LEU A 176 7.67 15.27 -11.23
C LEU A 176 6.77 16.43 -11.66
N ASN A 177 6.51 16.51 -12.97
CA ASN A 177 5.54 17.44 -13.53
C ASN A 177 4.21 16.71 -13.77
N TRP A 178 3.25 16.86 -12.86
CA TRP A 178 1.93 16.22 -12.98
C TRP A 178 1.07 16.78 -14.13
N ARG A 179 1.46 17.88 -14.75
CA ARG A 179 0.79 18.44 -15.94
C ARG A 179 1.10 17.66 -17.22
N ASP A 180 2.13 16.80 -17.19
CA ASP A 180 2.53 15.94 -18.30
C ASP A 180 1.69 14.64 -18.38
N PHE A 181 0.75 14.44 -17.43
CA PHE A 181 -0.12 13.28 -17.46
C PHE A 181 -1.11 13.38 -18.61
N GLU A 182 -1.00 12.46 -19.55
CA GLU A 182 -1.95 12.20 -20.62
C GLU A 182 -2.46 10.76 -20.53
N TYR A 183 -3.63 10.50 -21.06
CA TYR A 183 -4.23 9.17 -21.06
C TYR A 183 -4.48 8.66 -22.47
N GLN A 184 -4.44 7.35 -22.65
CA GLN A 184 -4.78 6.70 -23.90
C GLN A 184 -6.18 7.14 -24.34
N LYS A 185 -6.30 7.50 -25.62
CA LYS A 185 -7.57 7.88 -26.23
C LYS A 185 -8.44 6.63 -26.39
N TRP A 186 -9.75 6.82 -26.36
CA TRP A 186 -10.68 5.76 -26.63
C TRP A 186 -10.57 5.24 -28.06
N ASN A 187 -10.70 3.93 -28.22
CA ASN A 187 -10.80 3.32 -29.54
C ASN A 187 -12.18 3.63 -30.16
N SER A 188 -12.19 4.34 -31.28
CA SER A 188 -13.42 4.80 -31.90
C SER A 188 -14.32 3.71 -32.51
N SER A 189 -13.93 2.43 -32.45
CA SER A 189 -14.71 1.33 -33.02
C SER A 189 -15.96 0.95 -32.21
N SER A 190 -16.08 1.46 -30.97
CA SER A 190 -17.20 1.20 -30.06
C SER A 190 -17.55 2.45 -29.26
N PRO A 191 -18.81 2.63 -28.78
CA PRO A 191 -19.20 3.74 -27.94
C PRO A 191 -18.31 3.84 -26.67
N GLU A 192 -17.85 5.05 -26.38
CA GLU A 192 -17.02 5.30 -25.20
C GLU A 192 -17.82 5.19 -23.91
N ILE A 193 -17.22 4.57 -22.88
CA ILE A 193 -17.69 4.67 -21.50
C ILE A 193 -16.60 5.26 -20.61
N PRO A 194 -16.93 6.13 -19.64
CA PRO A 194 -15.97 6.73 -18.75
C PRO A 194 -15.21 5.67 -17.93
N LEU A 195 -13.89 5.84 -17.81
CA LEU A 195 -13.02 4.99 -17.00
C LEU A 195 -12.60 5.70 -15.71
N GLY A 196 -12.31 4.94 -14.67
CA GLY A 196 -11.83 5.44 -13.40
C GLY A 196 -10.41 5.99 -13.46
N ASN A 197 -10.06 6.95 -12.61
CA ASN A 197 -8.67 7.39 -12.43
C ASN A 197 -7.88 6.45 -11.51
N SER A 198 -8.56 5.63 -10.71
CA SER A 198 -7.99 4.58 -9.87
C SER A 198 -8.87 3.33 -9.89
N PHE A 199 -8.40 2.24 -9.30
CA PHE A 199 -9.19 1.00 -9.21
C PHE A 199 -10.37 1.12 -8.19
N GLU A 200 -10.41 2.15 -7.36
CA GLU A 200 -11.50 2.46 -6.41
C GLU A 200 -12.38 3.64 -6.90
N ASP A 201 -12.17 4.14 -8.12
CA ASP A 201 -12.90 5.31 -8.63
C ASP A 201 -14.30 4.93 -9.12
N GLN A 202 -15.31 5.45 -8.45
CA GLN A 202 -16.73 5.21 -8.74
C GLN A 202 -17.35 6.26 -9.69
N ARG A 203 -16.56 7.15 -10.29
CA ARG A 203 -17.05 8.20 -11.20
C ARG A 203 -17.51 7.69 -12.56
N GLY A 204 -17.07 6.51 -12.98
CA GLY A 204 -17.60 5.82 -14.15
C GLY A 204 -18.96 5.16 -13.89
N PRO A 205 -19.57 4.55 -14.91
CA PRO A 205 -20.76 3.72 -14.71
C PRO A 205 -20.41 2.49 -13.88
N VAL A 206 -21.16 2.28 -12.79
CA VAL A 206 -20.93 1.20 -11.81
C VAL A 206 -22.13 0.27 -11.74
N GLY A 207 -21.86 -1.03 -11.61
CA GLY A 207 -22.85 -2.05 -11.30
C GLY A 207 -22.65 -2.62 -9.90
N PHE A 208 -23.77 -2.95 -9.21
CA PHE A 208 -23.75 -3.74 -7.99
C PHE A 208 -24.09 -5.19 -8.31
N TYR A 209 -23.25 -6.11 -7.82
CA TYR A 209 -23.48 -7.54 -7.91
C TYR A 209 -23.97 -8.09 -6.59
N PHE A 210 -25.05 -8.87 -6.66
CA PHE A 210 -25.64 -9.55 -5.52
C PHE A 210 -25.63 -11.06 -5.80
N GLY A 211 -24.97 -11.82 -4.94
CA GLY A 211 -24.80 -13.27 -5.07
C GLY A 211 -25.54 -14.05 -3.96
N GLY A 212 -24.93 -15.16 -3.54
CA GLY A 212 -25.52 -16.13 -2.61
C GLY A 212 -25.88 -15.56 -1.25
N LYS A 213 -25.11 -14.62 -0.71
CA LYS A 213 -25.42 -13.90 0.54
C LYS A 213 -26.80 -13.23 0.51
N PHE A 214 -27.25 -12.84 -0.68
CA PHE A 214 -28.55 -12.18 -0.91
C PHE A 214 -29.60 -13.13 -1.47
N GLY A 215 -29.37 -14.45 -1.41
CA GLY A 215 -30.28 -15.47 -1.94
C GLY A 215 -30.35 -15.50 -3.47
N GLN A 216 -29.38 -14.90 -4.17
CA GLN A 216 -29.34 -14.88 -5.62
C GLN A 216 -28.42 -16.02 -6.15
N ASN A 217 -29.00 -17.00 -6.86
CA ASN A 217 -28.28 -18.09 -7.52
C ASN A 217 -29.02 -18.49 -8.81
N PRO A 218 -28.51 -18.14 -10.02
CA PRO A 218 -27.30 -17.33 -10.24
C PRO A 218 -27.41 -15.90 -9.68
N GLY A 219 -26.25 -15.26 -9.43
CA GLY A 219 -26.20 -13.88 -8.94
C GLY A 219 -26.77 -12.87 -9.96
N MET A 220 -27.10 -11.69 -9.50
CA MET A 220 -27.70 -10.65 -10.32
C MET A 220 -26.93 -9.34 -10.29
N TRP A 221 -27.01 -8.60 -11.40
CA TRP A 221 -26.47 -7.25 -11.53
C TRP A 221 -27.54 -6.19 -11.43
N LEU A 222 -27.30 -5.15 -10.65
CA LEU A 222 -28.04 -3.89 -10.65
C LEU A 222 -27.13 -2.81 -11.25
N ILE A 223 -27.38 -2.45 -12.50
CA ILE A 223 -26.62 -1.41 -13.19
C ILE A 223 -27.19 -0.03 -12.84
N ASP A 224 -26.32 0.98 -12.62
CA ASP A 224 -26.66 2.31 -12.15
C ASP A 224 -27.51 2.28 -10.85
N PRO A 225 -27.04 1.65 -9.77
CA PRO A 225 -27.84 1.39 -8.58
C PRO A 225 -28.42 2.66 -7.95
N TRP A 226 -27.64 3.71 -7.86
CA TRP A 226 -28.07 4.98 -7.27
C TRP A 226 -29.07 5.73 -8.14
N LYS A 227 -28.84 5.76 -9.46
CA LYS A 227 -29.78 6.37 -10.43
C LYS A 227 -31.12 5.65 -10.42
N LYS A 228 -31.12 4.34 -10.24
CA LYS A 228 -32.32 3.51 -10.10
C LYS A 228 -32.89 3.50 -8.69
N LYS A 229 -32.32 4.28 -7.74
CA LYS A 229 -32.74 4.32 -6.33
C LYS A 229 -32.77 2.92 -5.70
N LEU A 230 -31.79 2.08 -6.04
CA LEU A 230 -31.67 0.67 -5.60
C LEU A 230 -32.93 -0.18 -5.88
N GLN A 231 -33.78 0.21 -6.84
CA GLN A 231 -34.94 -0.56 -7.23
C GLN A 231 -34.51 -1.88 -7.85
N GLY A 232 -35.07 -2.99 -7.35
CA GLY A 232 -34.71 -4.33 -7.77
C GLY A 232 -33.51 -4.94 -7.03
N ALA A 233 -32.84 -4.19 -6.12
CA ALA A 233 -31.84 -4.77 -5.24
C ALA A 233 -32.47 -5.81 -4.30
N PRO A 234 -31.86 -6.98 -4.09
CA PRO A 234 -32.39 -8.03 -3.20
C PRO A 234 -32.04 -7.74 -1.73
N ILE A 235 -32.47 -6.59 -1.23
CA ILE A 235 -32.25 -6.09 0.12
C ILE A 235 -33.57 -5.70 0.75
N SER A 236 -33.61 -5.61 2.08
CA SER A 236 -34.82 -5.18 2.77
C SER A 236 -35.18 -3.72 2.45
N GLU A 237 -36.48 -3.39 2.51
CA GLU A 237 -36.94 -2.01 2.32
C GLU A 237 -36.32 -1.05 3.33
N LYS A 238 -36.01 -1.54 4.55
CA LYS A 238 -35.32 -0.78 5.58
C LYS A 238 -33.92 -0.40 5.11
N MET A 239 -33.11 -1.39 4.67
CA MET A 239 -31.76 -1.14 4.16
C MET A 239 -31.78 -0.20 2.96
N ARG A 240 -32.72 -0.39 2.04
CA ARG A 240 -32.88 0.48 0.87
C ARG A 240 -33.17 1.92 1.29
N ALA A 241 -34.07 2.13 2.22
CA ALA A 241 -34.41 3.46 2.71
C ALA A 241 -33.22 4.13 3.43
N GLU A 242 -32.49 3.39 4.26
CA GLU A 242 -31.29 3.85 4.95
C GLU A 242 -30.20 4.27 3.95
N LEU A 243 -29.89 3.44 2.96
CA LEU A 243 -28.87 3.71 1.93
C LEU A 243 -29.24 4.91 1.06
N LEU A 244 -30.51 5.02 0.63
CA LEU A 244 -30.97 6.16 -0.15
C LEU A 244 -30.90 7.47 0.64
N LYS A 245 -31.28 7.45 1.90
CA LYS A 245 -31.16 8.60 2.79
C LYS A 245 -29.69 9.01 2.94
N PHE A 246 -28.79 8.05 3.18
CA PHE A 246 -27.35 8.30 3.30
C PHE A 246 -26.77 8.89 2.02
N ASN A 247 -27.11 8.32 0.85
CA ASN A 247 -26.60 8.78 -0.45
C ASN A 247 -27.15 10.16 -0.87
N GLN A 248 -28.35 10.53 -0.40
CA GLN A 248 -28.97 11.83 -0.71
C GLN A 248 -28.53 12.96 0.23
N GLN A 249 -27.91 12.62 1.36
CA GLN A 249 -27.41 13.65 2.25
C GLN A 249 -26.26 14.37 1.57
N GLU A 250 -26.37 15.69 1.43
CA GLU A 250 -25.21 16.51 1.10
C GLU A 250 -24.13 16.17 2.13
N LYS A 251 -23.01 15.63 1.67
CA LYS A 251 -21.84 15.49 2.53
C LYS A 251 -21.42 16.93 2.86
N PRO A 252 -21.73 17.48 4.04
CA PRO A 252 -21.19 18.76 4.41
C PRO A 252 -19.67 18.63 4.30
N GLY A 253 -18.98 19.68 3.93
CA GLY A 253 -17.53 19.73 4.07
C GLY A 253 -17.10 19.29 5.47
N LEU A 254 -15.87 19.46 5.84
CA LEU A 254 -15.41 19.08 7.18
C LEU A 254 -16.39 19.60 8.24
N PRO A 255 -16.89 18.74 9.14
CA PRO A 255 -17.86 19.12 10.17
C PRO A 255 -17.23 19.94 11.29
N PHE A 256 -15.95 20.28 11.18
CA PHE A 256 -15.14 21.04 12.13
C PHE A 256 -14.37 22.17 11.41
N ALA A 257 -13.98 23.19 12.14
CA ALA A 257 -13.27 24.34 11.58
C ALA A 257 -11.79 24.06 11.34
N TYR A 258 -11.15 23.34 12.24
CA TYR A 258 -9.75 22.91 12.15
C TYR A 258 -9.52 21.62 12.97
N PRO A 259 -8.51 20.82 12.60
CA PRO A 259 -8.15 19.61 13.36
C PRO A 259 -7.76 19.97 14.81
N GLY A 260 -8.38 19.30 15.78
CA GLY A 260 -8.15 19.52 17.20
C GLY A 260 -9.16 20.47 17.86
N ASP A 261 -10.14 21.03 17.13
CA ASP A 261 -11.29 21.70 17.75
C ASP A 261 -12.21 20.68 18.47
N GLU A 262 -13.19 21.18 19.20
CA GLU A 262 -14.07 20.31 20.01
C GLU A 262 -14.83 19.27 19.15
N LYS A 263 -15.27 19.66 17.96
CA LYS A 263 -16.00 18.74 17.07
C LYS A 263 -15.11 17.62 16.53
N SER A 264 -13.90 17.94 16.11
CA SER A 264 -12.95 16.92 15.64
C SER A 264 -12.52 15.99 16.78
N ARG A 265 -12.40 16.50 18.02
CA ARG A 265 -12.14 15.67 19.21
C ARG A 265 -13.31 14.75 19.54
N GLN A 266 -14.55 15.23 19.39
CA GLN A 266 -15.75 14.42 19.58
C GLN A 266 -15.82 13.28 18.56
N LEU A 267 -15.49 13.54 17.29
CA LEU A 267 -15.37 12.50 16.26
C LEU A 267 -14.32 11.46 16.64
N ASP A 268 -13.18 11.89 17.15
CA ASP A 268 -12.10 10.96 17.53
C ASP A 268 -12.42 10.10 18.78
N ARG A 269 -13.46 10.45 19.55
CA ARG A 269 -13.86 9.69 20.75
C ARG A 269 -14.79 8.52 20.48
N VAL A 270 -15.36 8.44 19.28
CA VAL A 270 -16.33 7.40 18.92
C VAL A 270 -15.88 6.60 17.70
N THR A 271 -16.40 5.39 17.55
CA THR A 271 -16.13 4.59 16.36
C THR A 271 -16.92 5.11 15.16
N MET A 272 -16.42 4.83 13.96
CA MET A 272 -17.06 5.18 12.70
C MET A 272 -18.46 4.56 12.61
N GLU A 273 -18.63 3.29 12.99
CA GLU A 273 -19.94 2.62 13.05
C GLU A 273 -20.92 3.41 13.96
N ARG A 274 -20.48 3.78 15.17
CA ARG A 274 -21.33 4.53 16.10
C ARG A 274 -21.73 5.89 15.52
N TYR A 275 -20.80 6.60 14.93
CA TYR A 275 -21.07 7.88 14.28
C TYR A 275 -22.06 7.74 13.12
N MET A 276 -21.92 6.72 12.29
CA MET A 276 -22.86 6.45 11.18
C MET A 276 -24.25 6.14 11.68
N MET A 277 -24.37 5.35 12.76
CA MET A 277 -25.66 5.06 13.39
C MET A 277 -26.32 6.32 13.94
N ASP A 278 -25.59 7.13 14.69
CA ASP A 278 -26.15 8.28 15.40
C ASP A 278 -26.43 9.47 14.45
N THR A 279 -25.60 9.69 13.45
CA THR A 279 -25.68 10.85 12.56
C THR A 279 -26.56 10.59 11.34
N TYR A 280 -26.41 9.41 10.72
CA TYR A 280 -27.10 9.08 9.48
C TYR A 280 -28.29 8.15 9.68
N GLY A 281 -28.42 7.55 10.87
CA GLY A 281 -29.51 6.63 11.21
C GLY A 281 -29.38 5.27 10.52
N LEU A 282 -28.15 4.88 10.12
CA LEU A 282 -27.90 3.57 9.54
C LEU A 282 -27.99 2.48 10.61
N SER A 283 -28.57 1.33 10.28
CA SER A 283 -28.48 0.16 11.14
C SER A 283 -27.10 -0.50 11.01
N ARG A 284 -26.67 -1.21 12.07
CA ARG A 284 -25.41 -1.99 12.04
C ARG A 284 -25.38 -2.98 10.88
N GLU A 285 -26.50 -3.62 10.57
CA GLU A 285 -26.62 -4.55 9.45
C GLU A 285 -26.30 -3.87 8.11
N THR A 286 -26.84 -2.68 7.88
CA THR A 286 -26.56 -1.88 6.67
C THR A 286 -25.10 -1.47 6.61
N ILE A 287 -24.52 -1.02 7.73
CA ILE A 287 -23.11 -0.60 7.80
C ILE A 287 -22.19 -1.79 7.47
N GLN A 288 -22.37 -2.93 8.13
CA GLN A 288 -21.51 -4.10 7.91
C GLN A 288 -21.69 -4.74 6.52
N THR A 289 -22.81 -4.52 5.87
CA THR A 289 -23.06 -5.05 4.52
C THR A 289 -22.53 -4.13 3.44
N PHE A 290 -22.73 -2.82 3.54
CA PHE A 290 -22.48 -1.87 2.46
C PHE A 290 -21.36 -0.87 2.74
N MET A 291 -21.04 -0.62 4.03
CA MET A 291 -20.07 0.38 4.45
C MET A 291 -18.82 -0.25 5.08
N ALA A 292 -18.61 -1.55 4.88
CA ALA A 292 -17.41 -2.25 5.37
C ALA A 292 -16.11 -1.58 4.89
N GLU A 293 -16.17 -0.98 3.70
CA GLU A 293 -15.05 -0.29 3.07
C GLU A 293 -14.77 1.11 3.61
N GLU A 294 -15.73 1.75 4.25
CA GLU A 294 -15.49 3.07 4.81
C GLU A 294 -14.37 3.04 5.87
N GLY A 295 -14.24 1.91 6.58
CA GLY A 295 -13.05 1.58 7.37
C GLY A 295 -11.85 1.09 6.55
N GLY A 296 -12.06 0.80 5.27
CA GLY A 296 -11.10 0.11 4.40
C GLY A 296 -9.84 0.89 4.10
N GLY A 297 -9.91 2.21 4.08
CA GLY A 297 -8.73 3.08 4.00
C GLY A 297 -7.78 2.95 5.20
N PHE A 298 -8.23 2.29 6.26
CA PHE A 298 -7.51 2.05 7.50
C PHE A 298 -7.37 0.55 7.83
N GLY A 299 -7.77 -0.33 6.92
CA GLY A 299 -7.58 -1.77 6.97
C GLY A 299 -8.44 -2.55 7.96
N ALA A 300 -9.25 -1.88 8.80
CA ALA A 300 -10.11 -2.49 9.82
C ALA A 300 -11.57 -2.09 9.61
N GLY A 301 -12.48 -2.76 10.29
CA GLY A 301 -13.90 -2.47 10.22
C GLY A 301 -14.29 -1.12 10.85
N PRO A 302 -15.43 -0.53 10.44
CA PRO A 302 -15.94 0.72 11.01
C PRO A 302 -16.30 0.62 12.50
N ASP A 303 -16.45 -0.60 13.02
CA ASP A 303 -16.76 -0.89 14.43
C ASP A 303 -15.60 -0.60 15.40
N VAL A 304 -14.38 -0.44 14.91
CA VAL A 304 -13.18 -0.27 15.74
C VAL A 304 -12.31 0.94 15.39
N VAL A 305 -12.48 1.55 14.22
CA VAL A 305 -11.73 2.74 13.83
C VAL A 305 -12.43 4.02 14.27
N SER A 306 -11.66 5.09 14.54
CA SER A 306 -12.18 6.40 14.92
C SER A 306 -13.09 7.00 13.83
N ALA A 307 -14.17 7.65 14.21
CA ALA A 307 -15.02 8.37 13.26
C ALA A 307 -14.30 9.55 12.58
N TYR A 308 -13.24 10.09 13.18
CA TYR A 308 -12.41 11.10 12.54
C TYR A 308 -11.78 10.60 11.23
N CYS A 309 -11.57 9.29 11.10
CA CYS A 309 -11.06 8.66 9.88
C CYS A 309 -11.88 8.98 8.62
N ILE A 310 -13.19 9.22 8.74
CA ILE A 310 -14.07 9.62 7.61
C ILE A 310 -13.55 10.88 6.92
N TYR A 311 -12.92 11.77 7.69
CA TYR A 311 -12.48 13.08 7.23
C TYR A 311 -10.96 13.20 7.13
N ALA A 312 -10.20 12.21 7.59
CA ALA A 312 -8.75 12.31 7.75
C ALA A 312 -8.00 12.57 6.41
N PHE A 313 -8.51 12.04 5.30
CA PHE A 313 -7.95 12.31 3.96
C PHE A 313 -8.30 13.70 3.42
N ASP A 314 -9.39 14.30 3.89
CA ASP A 314 -9.90 15.60 3.40
C ASP A 314 -9.40 16.80 4.23
N VAL A 315 -8.68 16.53 5.33
CA VAL A 315 -8.11 17.59 6.20
C VAL A 315 -7.05 18.39 5.46
N ASP A 316 -6.25 17.74 4.64
CA ASP A 316 -5.29 18.42 3.77
C ASP A 316 -6.00 18.98 2.53
N ARG A 317 -6.37 20.25 2.61
CA ARG A 317 -7.00 21.01 1.52
C ARG A 317 -6.00 21.50 0.45
N SER A 318 -4.75 21.07 0.52
CA SER A 318 -3.70 21.43 -0.45
C SER A 318 -3.76 20.64 -1.76
N ILE A 319 -4.89 20.01 -2.04
CA ILE A 319 -5.10 19.20 -3.24
C ILE A 319 -6.08 19.88 -4.20
N ASP A 320 -5.87 19.62 -5.48
CA ASP A 320 -6.79 19.94 -6.56
C ASP A 320 -7.46 18.65 -7.07
N GLN A 321 -8.56 18.79 -7.76
CA GLN A 321 -9.30 17.66 -8.33
C GLN A 321 -9.25 17.72 -9.87
N PRO A 322 -9.30 16.58 -10.56
CA PRO A 322 -9.35 15.20 -10.09
C PRO A 322 -7.97 14.62 -9.73
N SER A 323 -7.97 13.52 -8.96
CA SER A 323 -6.74 12.73 -8.78
C SER A 323 -6.31 12.08 -10.09
N LEU A 324 -5.01 11.81 -10.21
CA LEU A 324 -4.39 11.11 -11.33
C LEU A 324 -3.92 9.72 -10.90
N SER A 325 -3.52 8.89 -11.84
CA SER A 325 -2.91 7.59 -11.58
C SER A 325 -1.72 7.39 -12.50
N PHE A 326 -0.58 6.99 -11.93
CA PHE A 326 0.55 6.50 -12.73
C PHE A 326 0.23 5.14 -13.37
N PRO A 327 0.99 4.69 -14.36
CA PRO A 327 0.75 3.38 -15.00
C PRO A 327 0.67 2.21 -13.99
N GLY A 328 1.53 2.23 -12.97
CA GLY A 328 1.61 1.24 -11.91
C GLY A 328 1.24 1.76 -10.52
N GLY A 329 0.47 2.85 -10.42
CA GLY A 329 0.19 3.51 -9.15
C GLY A 329 1.34 4.41 -8.69
N ASN A 330 1.39 4.76 -7.41
CA ASN A 330 2.32 5.77 -6.87
C ASN A 330 3.81 5.36 -6.87
N ASP A 331 4.17 4.24 -7.51
CA ASP A 331 5.58 3.89 -7.76
C ASP A 331 6.32 5.00 -8.53
N GLY A 332 5.60 5.76 -9.37
CA GLY A 332 6.14 6.91 -10.08
C GLY A 332 6.75 7.96 -9.14
N ILE A 333 6.13 8.21 -7.98
CA ILE A 333 6.68 9.14 -6.97
C ILE A 333 8.02 8.62 -6.44
N ALA A 334 8.05 7.34 -6.02
CA ALA A 334 9.26 6.72 -5.49
C ALA A 334 10.40 6.71 -6.53
N ARG A 335 10.07 6.44 -7.79
CA ARG A 335 11.02 6.43 -8.91
C ARG A 335 11.58 7.82 -9.22
N HIS A 336 10.74 8.88 -9.18
CA HIS A 336 11.21 10.26 -9.32
C HIS A 336 12.17 10.66 -8.20
N MET A 337 11.86 10.27 -6.95
CA MET A 337 12.76 10.51 -5.81
C MET A 337 14.10 9.78 -5.98
N ALA A 338 14.06 8.50 -6.34
CA ALA A 338 15.29 7.73 -6.59
C ALA A 338 16.11 8.34 -7.74
N LYS A 339 15.47 8.74 -8.84
CA LYS A 339 16.12 9.42 -9.98
C LYS A 339 16.71 10.76 -9.59
N ARG A 340 16.04 11.54 -8.71
CA ARG A 340 16.55 12.82 -8.19
C ARG A 340 17.76 12.63 -7.29
N LEU A 341 17.75 11.61 -6.42
CA LEU A 341 18.84 11.31 -5.49
C LEU A 341 20.05 10.69 -6.22
N ILE A 342 19.80 9.81 -7.16
CA ILE A 342 20.80 9.05 -7.90
C ILE A 342 20.45 9.11 -9.39
N PRO A 343 21.00 10.09 -10.14
CA PRO A 343 20.63 10.30 -11.54
C PRO A 343 20.78 9.08 -12.45
N ASP A 344 21.70 8.18 -12.15
CA ASP A 344 21.93 6.93 -12.90
C ASP A 344 20.98 5.79 -12.50
N SER A 345 20.12 5.97 -11.48
CA SER A 345 19.23 4.91 -10.98
C SER A 345 18.19 4.47 -12.01
N ILE A 346 17.83 5.35 -12.93
CA ILE A 346 16.92 5.07 -14.05
C ILE A 346 17.49 5.77 -15.28
N SER A 347 17.56 5.10 -16.41
CA SER A 347 18.10 5.66 -17.66
C SER A 347 17.20 6.78 -18.24
N GLY A 348 17.79 7.66 -19.04
CA GLY A 348 17.10 8.76 -19.69
C GLY A 348 16.93 10.03 -18.83
N PRO A 349 16.21 11.05 -19.31
CA PRO A 349 15.97 12.29 -18.58
C PRO A 349 15.08 12.08 -17.36
N ASN A 350 15.05 13.04 -16.45
CA ASN A 350 14.08 13.05 -15.34
C ASN A 350 12.73 13.58 -15.84
N SER A 351 12.08 12.80 -16.70
CA SER A 351 10.74 13.07 -17.24
C SER A 351 9.78 11.97 -16.80
N LEU A 352 8.49 12.28 -16.80
CA LEU A 352 7.43 11.34 -16.43
C LEU A 352 7.54 10.04 -17.26
N GLU A 353 7.71 10.15 -18.58
CA GLU A 353 7.85 8.98 -19.46
C GLU A 353 9.07 8.11 -19.10
N ALA A 354 10.26 8.70 -19.07
CA ALA A 354 11.49 7.93 -18.80
C ALA A 354 11.45 7.29 -17.42
N VAL A 355 11.00 8.03 -16.41
CA VAL A 355 10.91 7.52 -15.04
C VAL A 355 9.89 6.38 -14.92
N CYS A 356 8.74 6.46 -15.57
CA CYS A 356 7.72 5.41 -15.52
C CYS A 356 8.07 4.18 -16.36
N ARG A 357 8.76 4.33 -17.51
CA ARG A 357 8.93 3.24 -18.49
C ARG A 357 10.26 2.51 -18.40
N ASN A 358 11.36 3.21 -18.05
CA ASN A 358 12.69 2.64 -18.09
C ASN A 358 12.97 1.77 -16.87
N ASN A 359 13.87 0.80 -17.03
CA ASN A 359 14.27 -0.10 -15.96
C ASN A 359 15.17 0.60 -14.92
N ILE A 360 15.15 0.07 -13.71
CA ILE A 360 16.01 0.48 -12.61
C ILE A 360 17.42 -0.06 -12.84
N ASN A 361 18.40 0.81 -12.75
CA ASN A 361 19.81 0.42 -12.70
C ASN A 361 20.22 0.13 -11.25
N PHE A 362 19.95 -1.09 -10.80
CA PHE A 362 20.26 -1.51 -9.43
C PHE A 362 21.72 -1.32 -9.03
N LYS A 363 22.66 -1.43 -10.00
CA LYS A 363 24.10 -1.24 -9.77
C LYS A 363 24.46 0.21 -9.44
N ALA A 364 23.59 1.16 -9.77
CA ALA A 364 23.80 2.57 -9.47
C ALA A 364 23.38 2.96 -8.05
N LEU A 365 22.55 2.15 -7.38
CA LEU A 365 21.87 2.55 -6.14
C LEU A 365 22.81 2.64 -4.94
N ASP A 366 23.85 1.80 -4.84
CA ASP A 366 24.76 1.72 -3.69
C ASP A 366 26.22 1.65 -4.17
N ARG A 367 26.73 2.76 -4.72
CA ARG A 367 28.12 2.89 -5.17
C ARG A 367 28.96 3.65 -4.14
N PRO A 368 30.22 3.26 -3.91
CA PRO A 368 31.10 4.03 -3.04
C PRO A 368 31.26 5.50 -3.51
N GLY A 369 31.27 6.42 -2.57
CA GLY A 369 31.59 7.82 -2.81
C GLY A 369 30.45 8.68 -3.35
N GLN A 370 29.24 8.15 -3.51
CA GLN A 370 28.09 8.98 -3.87
C GLN A 370 27.43 9.62 -2.62
N PRO A 371 26.84 10.82 -2.75
CA PRO A 371 26.22 11.51 -1.61
C PRO A 371 25.05 10.73 -0.99
N THR A 372 24.23 10.10 -1.81
CA THR A 372 23.12 9.26 -1.35
C THR A 372 23.23 7.86 -1.92
N SER A 373 23.07 6.86 -1.08
CA SER A 373 22.97 5.44 -1.45
C SER A 373 21.63 4.86 -1.04
N ILE A 374 21.12 3.90 -1.82
CA ILE A 374 19.93 3.10 -1.51
C ILE A 374 20.36 1.64 -1.47
N ARG A 375 20.45 1.07 -0.28
CA ARG A 375 20.90 -0.30 -0.03
C ARG A 375 19.67 -1.19 0.16
N LEU A 376 19.35 -1.97 -0.85
CA LEU A 376 18.18 -2.86 -0.93
C LEU A 376 18.48 -4.23 -0.29
N ALA A 377 17.40 -5.01 -0.06
CA ALA A 377 17.44 -6.32 0.59
C ALA A 377 18.20 -6.30 1.92
N SER A 378 18.05 -5.20 2.68
CA SER A 378 18.82 -4.88 3.89
C SER A 378 17.86 -4.55 5.02
N THR A 379 17.55 -5.54 5.85
CA THR A 379 16.62 -5.39 6.98
C THR A 379 17.35 -4.88 8.20
N ALA A 380 17.07 -3.64 8.63
CA ALA A 380 17.56 -3.12 9.90
C ALA A 380 16.95 -3.91 11.06
N VAL A 381 17.81 -4.45 11.93
CA VAL A 381 17.42 -5.30 13.07
C VAL A 381 17.85 -4.73 14.43
N TRP A 382 18.72 -3.72 14.40
CA TRP A 382 19.25 -3.08 15.60
C TRP A 382 19.58 -1.62 15.33
N VAL A 383 19.15 -0.73 16.22
CA VAL A 383 19.48 0.70 16.19
C VAL A 383 19.73 1.16 17.63
N GLN A 384 20.93 1.65 17.93
CA GLN A 384 21.31 2.05 19.27
C GLN A 384 22.33 3.21 19.26
N HIS A 385 22.15 4.17 20.17
CA HIS A 385 23.16 5.21 20.41
C HIS A 385 24.44 4.59 20.98
N ASP A 386 25.60 5.13 20.59
CA ASP A 386 26.89 4.74 21.15
C ASP A 386 27.07 5.39 22.54
N GLY A 387 26.34 4.88 23.55
CA GLY A 387 26.27 5.40 24.92
C GLY A 387 24.98 6.15 25.24
N ASP A 388 25.06 7.16 26.11
CA ASP A 388 23.90 7.96 26.55
C ASP A 388 23.29 8.73 25.36
N PRO A 389 21.99 8.57 25.07
CA PRO A 389 21.34 9.22 23.94
C PRO A 389 21.48 10.74 23.91
N SER A 390 21.55 11.40 25.08
CA SER A 390 21.69 12.85 25.19
C SER A 390 23.10 13.38 24.88
N LYS A 391 24.11 12.49 24.92
CA LYS A 391 25.53 12.85 24.74
C LYS A 391 26.17 12.14 23.56
N SER A 392 25.56 11.11 23.06
CA SER A 392 26.12 10.30 21.95
C SER A 392 26.29 11.13 20.70
N LYS A 393 27.39 10.89 19.99
CA LYS A 393 27.66 11.51 18.69
C LYS A 393 27.32 10.58 17.52
N LEU A 394 27.16 9.31 17.80
CA LEU A 394 26.90 8.28 16.81
C LEU A 394 25.80 7.31 17.25
N VAL A 395 25.17 6.73 16.27
CA VAL A 395 24.20 5.63 16.40
C VAL A 395 24.76 4.46 15.62
N THR A 396 24.77 3.27 16.24
CA THR A 396 25.10 2.01 15.56
C THR A 396 23.82 1.41 14.99
N ILE A 397 23.86 1.04 13.72
CA ILE A 397 22.78 0.36 13.02
C ILE A 397 23.29 -1.00 12.55
N ALA A 398 22.59 -2.10 12.92
CA ALA A 398 22.86 -3.40 12.34
C ALA A 398 21.71 -3.81 11.42
N TYR A 399 22.06 -4.47 10.32
CA TYR A 399 21.12 -4.95 9.33
C TYR A 399 21.53 -6.31 8.76
N THR A 400 20.53 -7.12 8.41
CA THR A 400 20.75 -8.40 7.73
C THR A 400 20.70 -8.20 6.22
N ARG A 401 21.61 -8.85 5.48
CA ARG A 401 21.64 -8.87 4.02
C ARG A 401 22.29 -10.18 3.54
N GLY A 402 21.59 -10.91 2.67
CA GLY A 402 22.11 -12.18 2.14
C GLY A 402 22.49 -13.18 3.23
N GLY A 403 21.71 -13.28 4.31
CA GLY A 403 21.95 -14.19 5.44
C GLY A 403 23.10 -13.80 6.38
N LYS A 404 23.72 -12.63 6.17
CA LYS A 404 24.79 -12.10 7.03
C LYS A 404 24.33 -10.86 7.78
N LEU A 405 24.90 -10.63 8.96
CA LEU A 405 24.66 -9.43 9.77
C LEU A 405 25.81 -8.44 9.57
N TYR A 406 25.48 -7.20 9.27
CA TYR A 406 26.40 -6.08 9.09
C TYR A 406 26.10 -4.98 10.09
N ARG A 407 27.10 -4.19 10.46
CA ARG A 407 26.94 -2.96 11.24
C ARG A 407 27.60 -1.76 10.59
N ILE A 408 26.95 -0.63 10.69
CA ILE A 408 27.39 0.69 10.24
C ILE A 408 27.14 1.71 11.36
N LYS A 409 27.67 2.91 11.20
CA LYS A 409 27.42 4.02 12.11
C LYS A 409 26.83 5.23 11.38
N ALA A 410 26.05 6.03 12.11
CA ALA A 410 25.47 7.26 11.60
C ALA A 410 25.52 8.39 12.64
N ARG A 411 25.64 9.64 12.17
CA ARG A 411 25.50 10.83 13.01
C ARG A 411 24.03 11.12 13.35
N SER A 412 23.12 10.71 12.48
CA SER A 412 21.67 10.81 12.69
C SER A 412 20.94 9.64 12.02
N VAL A 413 19.76 9.31 12.52
CA VAL A 413 18.92 8.23 11.98
C VAL A 413 17.48 8.71 11.82
N VAL A 414 16.88 8.43 10.66
CA VAL A 414 15.44 8.61 10.42
C VAL A 414 14.80 7.23 10.37
N MET A 415 13.91 6.94 11.31
CA MET A 415 13.10 5.73 11.29
C MET A 415 11.85 5.96 10.44
N ALA A 416 11.89 5.51 9.18
CA ALA A 416 10.83 5.68 8.19
C ALA A 416 10.07 4.37 7.88
N GLY A 417 10.38 3.29 8.58
CA GLY A 417 9.66 2.02 8.54
C GLY A 417 8.40 2.04 9.41
N GLY A 418 7.55 1.03 9.26
CA GLY A 418 6.30 0.92 10.02
C GLY A 418 6.52 0.86 11.52
N CYS A 419 5.62 1.45 12.29
CA CYS A 419 5.72 1.57 13.76
C CYS A 419 5.85 0.21 14.46
N TRP A 420 5.30 -0.85 13.89
CA TRP A 420 5.34 -2.19 14.47
C TRP A 420 6.75 -2.81 14.53
N THR A 421 7.64 -2.48 13.58
CA THR A 421 9.05 -2.87 13.59
C THR A 421 9.92 -1.87 14.32
N THR A 422 9.67 -0.59 14.14
CA THR A 422 10.49 0.50 14.69
C THR A 422 10.67 0.37 16.19
N LYS A 423 9.60 0.10 16.96
CA LYS A 423 9.68 -0.08 18.42
C LYS A 423 10.54 -1.27 18.84
N ARG A 424 10.75 -2.24 17.97
CA ARG A 424 11.47 -3.48 18.25
C ARG A 424 12.95 -3.42 17.91
N VAL A 425 13.33 -2.58 16.94
CA VAL A 425 14.73 -2.47 16.50
C VAL A 425 15.51 -1.42 17.30
N ILE A 426 14.84 -0.39 17.87
CA ILE A 426 15.49 0.65 18.65
C ILE A 426 15.75 0.15 20.08
N ARG A 427 17.01 0.26 20.49
CA ARG A 427 17.43 -0.09 21.85
C ARG A 427 17.45 1.15 22.76
N GLY A 428 17.10 0.91 24.04
CA GLY A 428 17.04 2.00 25.03
C GLY A 428 15.90 3.01 24.79
N LEU A 429 14.89 2.65 23.98
CA LEU A 429 13.74 3.51 23.74
C LEU A 429 13.02 3.84 25.08
N PRO A 430 12.69 5.10 25.37
CA PRO A 430 11.99 5.49 26.60
C PRO A 430 10.63 4.79 26.73
N ASP A 431 10.20 4.56 27.97
CA ASP A 431 8.91 3.93 28.24
C ASP A 431 7.72 4.71 27.65
N THR A 432 7.78 6.02 27.68
CA THR A 432 6.78 6.89 27.05
C THR A 432 6.64 6.62 25.53
N HIS A 433 7.76 6.38 24.84
CA HIS A 433 7.76 6.04 23.42
C HIS A 433 7.25 4.62 23.19
N ARG A 434 7.64 3.66 24.05
CA ARG A 434 7.12 2.28 23.95
C ARG A 434 5.61 2.24 24.14
N GLN A 435 5.09 2.91 25.16
CA GLN A 435 3.66 3.03 25.43
C GLN A 435 2.90 3.72 24.27
N ALA A 436 3.51 4.75 23.67
CA ALA A 436 2.96 5.37 22.47
C ALA A 436 2.88 4.38 21.29
N TYR A 437 3.97 3.66 21.00
CA TYR A 437 3.99 2.65 19.95
C TYR A 437 3.02 1.50 20.17
N ASP A 438 2.70 1.12 21.40
CA ASP A 438 1.77 0.06 21.72
C ASP A 438 0.32 0.39 21.32
N GLN A 439 0.04 1.67 21.04
CA GLN A 439 -1.26 2.16 20.55
C GLN A 439 -1.35 2.25 19.02
N PHE A 440 -0.29 1.90 18.29
CA PHE A 440 -0.31 1.86 16.81
C PHE A 440 -0.73 0.47 16.33
N TYR A 441 -2.03 0.26 16.23
CA TYR A 441 -2.59 -0.96 15.65
C TYR A 441 -2.48 -0.93 14.13
N ARG A 442 -2.30 -2.10 13.54
CA ARG A 442 -2.18 -2.26 12.09
C ARG A 442 -2.95 -3.48 11.62
N SER A 443 -3.66 -3.32 10.52
CA SER A 443 -4.44 -4.37 9.88
C SER A 443 -3.81 -4.83 8.57
N PRO A 444 -4.03 -6.08 8.15
CA PRO A 444 -3.51 -6.59 6.90
C PRO A 444 -4.38 -6.16 5.72
N CYS A 445 -3.76 -6.17 4.53
CA CYS A 445 -4.43 -5.98 3.26
C CYS A 445 -3.77 -6.88 2.21
N MET A 446 -4.53 -7.33 1.22
CA MET A 446 -4.02 -7.95 0.01
C MET A 446 -4.46 -7.15 -1.22
N MET A 447 -3.50 -6.81 -2.08
CA MET A 447 -3.78 -6.26 -3.40
C MET A 447 -3.58 -7.37 -4.43
N ALA A 448 -4.67 -7.89 -4.98
CA ALA A 448 -4.62 -8.91 -6.02
C ALA A 448 -4.75 -8.23 -7.39
N ASN A 449 -3.69 -8.28 -8.18
CA ASN A 449 -3.69 -7.78 -9.55
C ASN A 449 -3.99 -8.91 -10.53
N VAL A 450 -5.11 -8.79 -11.23
CA VAL A 450 -5.58 -9.73 -12.24
C VAL A 450 -5.38 -9.10 -13.62
N ALA A 451 -4.37 -9.57 -14.35
CA ALA A 451 -4.12 -9.16 -15.72
C ALA A 451 -5.10 -9.87 -16.67
N LEU A 452 -5.82 -9.12 -17.45
CA LEU A 452 -6.84 -9.60 -18.40
C LEU A 452 -6.44 -9.29 -19.83
N ARG A 453 -6.77 -10.19 -20.76
CA ARG A 453 -6.58 -9.97 -22.20
C ARG A 453 -7.56 -8.96 -22.77
N ASN A 454 -8.71 -8.80 -22.17
CA ASN A 454 -9.78 -7.86 -22.55
C ASN A 454 -10.72 -7.65 -21.36
N TRP A 455 -11.59 -6.66 -21.47
CA TRP A 455 -12.63 -6.38 -20.46
C TRP A 455 -14.03 -6.24 -21.11
N ARG A 456 -14.26 -6.96 -22.21
CA ARG A 456 -15.54 -7.00 -22.97
C ARG A 456 -16.74 -7.33 -22.10
N PHE A 457 -16.55 -8.14 -21.07
CA PHE A 457 -17.60 -8.57 -20.17
C PHE A 457 -18.16 -7.40 -19.32
N LEU A 458 -17.30 -6.50 -18.82
CA LEU A 458 -17.72 -5.26 -18.16
C LEU A 458 -18.37 -4.28 -19.14
N TYR A 459 -17.75 -4.12 -20.31
CA TYR A 459 -18.29 -3.27 -21.37
C TYR A 459 -19.68 -3.73 -21.82
N LYS A 460 -19.91 -5.02 -21.95
CA LYS A 460 -21.22 -5.61 -22.29
C LYS A 460 -22.30 -5.34 -21.23
N LEU A 461 -21.91 -5.24 -19.97
CA LEU A 461 -22.78 -4.79 -18.87
C LEU A 461 -23.03 -3.27 -18.89
N GLY A 462 -22.27 -2.51 -19.69
CA GLY A 462 -22.35 -1.05 -19.74
C GLY A 462 -21.66 -0.36 -18.57
N VAL A 463 -20.70 -1.04 -17.91
CA VAL A 463 -20.00 -0.53 -16.73
C VAL A 463 -18.50 -0.54 -16.92
N SER A 464 -17.79 0.36 -16.24
CA SER A 464 -16.34 0.34 -16.09
C SER A 464 -15.89 0.00 -14.68
N GLY A 465 -16.78 0.05 -13.70
CA GLY A 465 -16.56 -0.34 -12.32
C GLY A 465 -17.66 -1.26 -11.80
N CYS A 466 -17.34 -2.02 -10.78
CA CYS A 466 -18.30 -2.92 -10.14
C CYS A 466 -18.01 -3.06 -8.64
N GLN A 467 -19.10 -3.16 -7.88
CA GLN A 467 -19.10 -3.40 -6.44
C GLN A 467 -19.84 -4.70 -6.14
N TRP A 468 -19.34 -5.43 -5.15
CA TRP A 468 -19.97 -6.66 -4.65
C TRP A 468 -19.82 -6.73 -3.11
N PHE A 469 -20.57 -7.60 -2.45
CA PHE A 469 -20.73 -7.55 -1.01
C PHE A 469 -20.43 -8.89 -0.32
N GLU A 470 -19.74 -9.79 -1.00
CA GLU A 470 -19.33 -11.10 -0.51
C GLU A 470 -18.08 -11.59 -1.23
N GLY A 471 -17.30 -12.49 -0.63
CA GLY A 471 -16.09 -13.03 -1.23
C GLY A 471 -14.85 -12.17 -1.00
N LEU A 472 -13.93 -12.15 -1.97
CA LEU A 472 -12.67 -11.42 -1.91
C LEU A 472 -12.82 -10.01 -2.46
N GLY A 473 -12.48 -9.03 -1.64
CA GLY A 473 -12.65 -7.62 -2.01
C GLY A 473 -14.11 -7.23 -2.13
N ASN A 474 -14.37 -6.08 -2.71
CA ASN A 474 -15.71 -5.50 -2.75
C ASN A 474 -15.89 -4.48 -3.89
N PHE A 475 -14.81 -4.00 -4.49
CA PHE A 475 -14.85 -3.08 -5.62
C PHE A 475 -13.66 -3.27 -6.55
N THR A 476 -13.86 -2.99 -7.83
CA THR A 476 -12.80 -2.78 -8.82
C THR A 476 -13.30 -1.92 -9.98
N ALA A 477 -12.39 -1.22 -10.64
CA ALA A 477 -12.69 -0.46 -11.85
C ALA A 477 -11.58 -0.59 -12.90
N VAL A 478 -11.95 -0.52 -14.17
CA VAL A 478 -11.01 -0.32 -15.27
C VAL A 478 -10.48 1.10 -15.20
N ARG A 479 -9.17 1.22 -15.01
CA ARG A 479 -8.48 2.52 -14.90
C ARG A 479 -8.15 3.11 -16.27
N LYS A 480 -8.14 4.43 -16.34
CA LYS A 480 -7.46 5.14 -17.44
C LYS A 480 -6.01 4.73 -17.47
N VAL A 481 -5.50 4.43 -18.63
CA VAL A 481 -4.09 4.06 -18.82
C VAL A 481 -3.32 5.32 -19.23
N PRO A 482 -2.35 5.76 -18.44
CA PRO A 482 -1.46 6.85 -18.81
C PRO A 482 -0.71 6.52 -20.09
N THR A 483 -0.59 7.52 -20.96
CA THR A 483 0.16 7.45 -22.22
C THR A 483 1.30 8.46 -22.21
N PHE A 484 2.19 8.34 -23.18
CA PHE A 484 3.34 9.22 -23.37
C PHE A 484 3.45 9.57 -24.86
N SER A 485 4.20 10.61 -25.17
CA SER A 485 4.31 11.14 -26.53
C SER A 485 4.72 10.09 -27.59
N SER A 486 5.47 9.08 -27.17
CA SER A 486 5.87 7.96 -28.02
C SER A 486 4.82 6.84 -28.16
N ASP A 487 3.71 6.90 -27.41
CA ASP A 487 2.70 5.84 -27.34
C ASP A 487 1.45 6.24 -28.14
N THR A 488 1.16 5.48 -29.18
CA THR A 488 -0.04 5.68 -30.05
C THR A 488 -1.19 4.72 -29.72
N ARG A 489 -1.05 3.90 -28.68
CA ARG A 489 -2.06 2.92 -28.29
C ARG A 489 -3.33 3.61 -27.82
N THR A 490 -4.45 2.99 -28.14
CA THR A 490 -5.79 3.39 -27.69
C THR A 490 -6.33 2.37 -26.70
N ILE A 491 -7.29 2.77 -25.87
CA ILE A 491 -8.00 1.88 -24.96
C ILE A 491 -9.41 1.61 -25.45
N GLY A 492 -9.85 0.37 -25.33
CA GLY A 492 -11.20 -0.08 -25.66
C GLY A 492 -11.48 -1.44 -25.04
N PRO A 493 -12.68 -2.02 -25.22
CA PRO A 493 -13.07 -3.29 -24.59
C PRO A 493 -12.14 -4.47 -24.89
N ASP A 494 -11.44 -4.41 -26.01
CA ASP A 494 -10.48 -5.42 -26.47
C ASP A 494 -9.07 -5.23 -25.93
N SER A 495 -8.81 -4.13 -25.25
CA SER A 495 -7.49 -3.83 -24.71
C SER A 495 -7.20 -4.67 -23.47
N PRO A 496 -5.96 -5.16 -23.30
CA PRO A 496 -5.56 -5.78 -22.06
C PRO A 496 -5.52 -4.74 -20.93
N VAL A 497 -6.00 -5.14 -19.74
CA VAL A 497 -6.07 -4.30 -18.55
C VAL A 497 -5.66 -5.07 -17.29
N VAL A 498 -5.36 -4.36 -16.22
CA VAL A 498 -5.23 -4.95 -14.89
C VAL A 498 -6.42 -4.52 -14.05
N LEU A 499 -7.20 -5.50 -13.56
CA LEU A 499 -8.14 -5.28 -12.47
C LEU A 499 -7.41 -5.50 -11.15
N THR A 500 -7.56 -4.54 -10.24
CA THR A 500 -6.97 -4.61 -8.90
C THR A 500 -8.08 -4.85 -7.88
N LEU A 501 -7.98 -5.95 -7.14
CA LEU A 501 -8.88 -6.29 -6.05
C LEU A 501 -8.18 -5.96 -4.73
N LYS A 502 -8.71 -4.99 -3.99
CA LYS A 502 -8.28 -4.70 -2.62
C LYS A 502 -9.06 -5.60 -1.69
N VAL A 503 -8.36 -6.47 -0.98
CA VAL A 503 -8.95 -7.44 -0.07
C VAL A 503 -8.58 -7.08 1.36
N LEU A 504 -9.58 -6.80 2.16
CA LEU A 504 -9.48 -6.56 3.59
C LEU A 504 -9.91 -7.81 4.36
N PHE A 505 -9.52 -7.90 5.62
CA PHE A 505 -9.80 -9.05 6.47
C PHE A 505 -10.46 -8.60 7.78
N PRO A 506 -11.65 -7.97 7.73
CA PRO A 506 -12.35 -7.53 8.95
C PRO A 506 -12.91 -8.73 9.70
N HIS A 507 -12.88 -8.65 11.03
CA HIS A 507 -13.48 -9.62 11.95
C HIS A 507 -14.38 -8.85 12.94
N TYR A 508 -15.54 -8.41 12.45
CA TYR A 508 -16.45 -7.55 13.21
C TYR A 508 -16.77 -8.08 14.61
N GLY A 509 -16.91 -7.16 15.56
CA GLY A 509 -17.25 -7.46 16.94
C GLY A 509 -16.07 -7.87 17.83
N LEU A 510 -14.87 -7.97 17.29
CA LEU A 510 -13.63 -8.24 18.05
C LEU A 510 -12.86 -6.94 18.28
N PRO A 511 -12.03 -6.86 19.34
CA PRO A 511 -11.11 -5.75 19.54
C PRO A 511 -10.17 -5.57 18.35
N LEU A 512 -9.78 -4.33 18.05
CA LEU A 512 -8.97 -3.97 16.88
C LEU A 512 -7.69 -4.82 16.73
N GLN A 513 -6.98 -5.06 17.82
CA GLN A 513 -5.76 -5.89 17.79
C GLN A 513 -6.06 -7.34 17.39
N GLU A 514 -7.17 -7.91 17.85
CA GLU A 514 -7.58 -9.26 17.51
C GLU A 514 -8.04 -9.35 16.05
N GLN A 515 -8.81 -8.36 15.56
CA GLN A 515 -9.16 -8.26 14.14
C GLN A 515 -7.89 -8.29 13.26
N GLY A 516 -6.90 -7.45 13.60
CA GLY A 516 -5.63 -7.41 12.87
C GLY A 516 -4.84 -8.74 12.94
N ASN A 517 -4.85 -9.43 14.08
CA ASN A 517 -4.15 -10.71 14.25
C ASN A 517 -4.80 -11.83 13.43
N LEU A 518 -6.13 -11.97 13.51
CA LEU A 518 -6.87 -12.97 12.75
C LEU A 518 -6.80 -12.71 11.25
N GLY A 519 -6.95 -11.45 10.84
CA GLY A 519 -6.79 -11.08 9.43
C GLY A 519 -5.40 -11.40 8.89
N ARG A 520 -4.33 -11.15 9.65
CA ARG A 520 -2.96 -11.57 9.27
C ARG A 520 -2.82 -13.08 9.17
N ALA A 521 -3.36 -13.81 10.13
CA ALA A 521 -3.35 -15.27 10.07
C ALA A 521 -4.02 -15.76 8.79
N GLN A 522 -5.21 -15.27 8.47
CA GLN A 522 -5.91 -15.61 7.23
C GLN A 522 -5.09 -15.23 5.98
N LEU A 523 -4.58 -13.99 5.92
CA LEU A 523 -3.77 -13.52 4.78
C LEU A 523 -2.54 -14.41 4.55
N LEU A 524 -1.84 -14.80 5.62
CA LEU A 524 -0.53 -15.45 5.51
C LEU A 524 -0.61 -16.97 5.39
N THR A 525 -1.68 -17.61 5.89
CA THR A 525 -1.83 -19.07 5.85
C THR A 525 -2.58 -19.58 4.62
N THR A 526 -3.31 -18.73 3.91
CA THR A 526 -4.00 -19.10 2.69
C THR A 526 -3.00 -19.15 1.53
N SER A 527 -2.93 -20.28 0.82
CA SER A 527 -2.00 -20.47 -0.30
C SER A 527 -2.33 -19.56 -1.49
N PHE A 528 -1.34 -19.32 -2.37
CA PHE A 528 -1.61 -18.62 -3.64
C PHE A 528 -2.67 -19.36 -4.45
N ARG A 529 -2.56 -20.68 -4.51
CA ARG A 529 -3.49 -21.52 -5.30
C ARG A 529 -4.94 -21.41 -4.79
N ASP A 530 -5.13 -21.30 -3.48
CA ASP A 530 -6.47 -21.13 -2.91
C ASP A 530 -7.03 -19.74 -3.19
N TYR A 531 -6.22 -18.69 -3.10
CA TYR A 531 -6.64 -17.35 -3.52
C TYR A 531 -6.90 -17.29 -5.03
N GLU A 532 -6.05 -17.88 -5.86
CA GLU A 532 -6.26 -17.95 -7.31
C GLU A 532 -7.60 -18.64 -7.63
N ARG A 533 -7.88 -19.78 -7.01
CA ARG A 533 -9.16 -20.49 -7.19
C ARG A 533 -10.34 -19.62 -6.79
N GLN A 534 -10.28 -18.95 -5.63
CA GLN A 534 -11.33 -18.06 -5.18
C GLN A 534 -11.55 -16.89 -6.15
N ILE A 535 -10.48 -16.22 -6.60
CA ILE A 535 -10.57 -15.12 -7.57
C ILE A 535 -11.21 -15.59 -8.89
N ARG A 536 -10.74 -16.73 -9.45
CA ARG A 536 -11.28 -17.27 -10.70
C ARG A 536 -12.73 -17.67 -10.56
N THR A 537 -13.11 -18.34 -9.48
CA THR A 537 -14.49 -18.74 -9.20
C THR A 537 -15.38 -17.49 -9.09
N GLN A 538 -14.99 -16.53 -8.26
CA GLN A 538 -15.77 -15.30 -8.05
C GLN A 538 -15.98 -14.52 -9.35
N LEU A 539 -14.91 -14.28 -10.14
CA LEU A 539 -15.04 -13.58 -11.42
C LEU A 539 -15.88 -14.36 -12.42
N THR A 540 -15.83 -15.72 -12.41
CA THR A 540 -16.70 -16.56 -13.26
C THR A 540 -18.15 -16.44 -12.84
N GLU A 541 -18.46 -16.52 -11.55
CA GLU A 541 -19.82 -16.34 -11.03
C GLU A 541 -20.39 -14.97 -11.39
N MET A 542 -19.60 -13.92 -11.24
CA MET A 542 -20.01 -12.55 -11.53
C MET A 542 -20.22 -12.29 -13.03
N PHE A 543 -19.36 -12.82 -13.89
CA PHE A 543 -19.25 -12.33 -15.26
C PHE A 543 -19.45 -13.35 -16.38
N SER A 544 -19.62 -14.64 -16.09
CA SER A 544 -19.81 -15.66 -17.15
C SER A 544 -21.00 -15.37 -18.04
N ALA A 545 -22.12 -14.89 -17.48
CA ALA A 545 -23.31 -14.49 -18.24
C ALA A 545 -23.05 -13.33 -19.23
N SER A 546 -22.05 -12.48 -18.96
CA SER A 546 -21.59 -11.43 -19.87
C SER A 546 -20.45 -11.85 -20.81
N GLY A 547 -20.05 -13.13 -20.76
CA GLY A 547 -19.11 -13.74 -21.70
C GLY A 547 -17.68 -13.89 -21.18
N PHE A 548 -17.43 -13.67 -19.89
CA PHE A 548 -16.16 -13.91 -19.25
C PHE A 548 -15.86 -15.42 -19.15
N ASP A 549 -14.62 -15.78 -19.42
CA ASP A 549 -14.07 -17.11 -19.26
C ASP A 549 -12.71 -17.02 -18.56
N ALA A 550 -12.64 -17.50 -17.34
CA ALA A 550 -11.43 -17.39 -16.52
C ALA A 550 -10.20 -18.06 -17.16
N SER A 551 -10.40 -19.14 -17.93
CA SER A 551 -9.30 -19.86 -18.59
C SER A 551 -8.75 -19.11 -19.80
N ARG A 552 -9.59 -18.34 -20.49
CA ARG A 552 -9.24 -17.59 -21.71
C ARG A 552 -8.80 -16.16 -21.39
N ASP A 553 -9.55 -15.48 -20.50
CA ASP A 553 -9.45 -14.03 -20.36
C ASP A 553 -8.41 -13.61 -19.31
N ILE A 554 -8.10 -14.47 -18.31
CA ILE A 554 -7.06 -14.18 -17.32
C ILE A 554 -5.68 -14.54 -17.90
N ALA A 555 -4.81 -13.54 -18.01
CA ALA A 555 -3.43 -13.69 -18.47
C ALA A 555 -2.42 -13.82 -17.32
N GLY A 556 -2.72 -13.31 -16.15
CA GLY A 556 -1.85 -13.39 -14.98
C GLY A 556 -2.54 -12.95 -13.69
N ILE A 557 -2.07 -13.47 -12.56
CA ILE A 557 -2.49 -13.05 -11.22
C ILE A 557 -1.24 -12.90 -10.37
N VAL A 558 -1.14 -11.75 -9.66
CA VAL A 558 -0.12 -11.52 -8.64
C VAL A 558 -0.79 -11.06 -7.37
N LEU A 559 -0.42 -11.67 -6.26
CA LEU A 559 -0.88 -11.29 -4.92
C LEU A 559 0.19 -10.47 -4.22
N ASN A 560 -0.17 -9.28 -3.77
CA ASN A 560 0.67 -8.44 -2.93
C ASN A 560 0.13 -8.51 -1.50
N ARG A 561 0.80 -9.28 -0.66
CA ARG A 561 0.39 -9.52 0.73
C ARG A 561 1.04 -8.48 1.63
N TRP A 562 0.23 -7.65 2.28
CA TRP A 562 0.68 -6.63 3.21
C TRP A 562 0.19 -6.98 4.62
N GLY A 563 1.02 -7.64 5.41
CA GLY A 563 0.64 -8.07 6.77
C GLY A 563 0.40 -6.92 7.74
N HIS A 564 0.97 -5.75 7.47
CA HIS A 564 0.89 -4.56 8.29
C HIS A 564 0.72 -3.30 7.43
N ALA A 565 -0.20 -3.34 6.44
CA ALA A 565 -0.36 -2.29 5.45
C ALA A 565 -0.84 -0.98 6.06
N TYR A 566 -1.96 -1.03 6.74
CA TYR A 566 -2.61 0.17 7.23
C TYR A 566 -2.44 0.31 8.74
N VAL A 567 -2.07 1.53 9.16
CA VAL A 567 -2.39 1.97 10.52
C VAL A 567 -3.90 2.05 10.65
N SER A 568 -4.44 1.53 11.74
CA SER A 568 -5.87 1.51 12.05
C SER A 568 -6.11 2.37 13.29
N PRO A 569 -6.38 3.68 13.12
CA PRO A 569 -6.56 4.59 14.24
C PRO A 569 -7.85 4.27 15.01
N GLN A 570 -7.72 3.86 16.26
CA GLN A 570 -8.84 3.68 17.19
C GLN A 570 -9.30 5.03 17.75
N PRO A 571 -10.47 5.09 18.40
CA PRO A 571 -10.89 6.27 19.14
C PRO A 571 -9.80 6.79 20.09
N GLY A 572 -9.54 8.11 20.05
CA GLY A 572 -8.48 8.77 20.81
C GLY A 572 -7.10 8.80 20.16
N PHE A 573 -6.93 8.20 19.00
CA PHE A 573 -5.63 8.17 18.30
C PHE A 573 -5.17 9.54 17.83
N PHE A 574 -6.08 10.37 17.31
CA PHE A 574 -5.71 11.66 16.70
C PHE A 574 -5.51 12.79 17.70
N PHE A 575 -6.33 12.85 18.75
CA PHE A 575 -6.34 13.98 19.69
C PHE A 575 -6.23 13.58 21.16
N GLY A 576 -6.06 12.29 21.46
CA GLY A 576 -5.98 11.77 22.82
C GLY A 576 -7.35 11.65 23.51
N THR A 577 -7.36 11.09 24.70
CA THR A 577 -8.54 10.92 25.55
C THR A 577 -8.19 11.25 27.00
N ASP A 578 -9.14 11.86 27.74
CA ASP A 578 -9.11 11.99 29.20
C ASP A 578 -7.78 12.50 29.80
N GLY A 579 -7.22 13.53 29.14
CA GLY A 579 -5.96 14.15 29.58
C GLY A 579 -4.68 13.43 29.11
N ASN A 580 -4.80 12.29 28.44
CA ASN A 580 -3.67 11.62 27.81
C ASN A 580 -3.40 12.18 26.40
N PRO A 581 -2.15 12.52 26.08
CA PRO A 581 -1.82 12.99 24.74
C PRO A 581 -2.03 11.87 23.70
N PRO A 582 -2.30 12.21 22.43
CA PRO A 582 -2.37 11.23 21.37
C PRO A 582 -1.01 10.53 21.19
N PRO A 583 -0.98 9.22 20.89
CA PRO A 583 0.27 8.45 20.82
C PRO A 583 1.26 9.02 19.80
N ARG A 584 0.78 9.57 18.69
CA ARG A 584 1.61 10.21 17.67
C ARG A 584 2.36 11.43 18.18
N ALA A 585 1.75 12.24 19.06
CA ALA A 585 2.37 13.47 19.53
C ALA A 585 3.66 13.21 20.33
N VAL A 586 3.73 12.10 21.06
CA VAL A 586 4.95 11.71 21.80
C VAL A 586 6.13 11.48 20.84
N LEU A 587 5.87 10.82 19.70
CA LEU A 587 6.88 10.46 18.70
C LEU A 587 7.23 11.63 17.77
N GLN A 588 6.31 12.58 17.61
CA GLN A 588 6.49 13.76 16.75
C GLN A 588 7.16 14.94 17.49
N ALA A 589 7.12 14.96 18.82
CA ALA A 589 7.54 16.11 19.62
C ALA A 589 9.02 16.47 19.43
N ALA A 590 9.90 15.48 19.48
CA ALA A 590 11.34 15.66 19.33
C ALA A 590 12.03 14.34 18.93
N PRO A 591 13.24 14.39 18.37
CA PRO A 591 14.06 13.20 18.20
C PRO A 591 14.41 12.55 19.55
N PHE A 592 14.49 11.22 19.58
CA PHE A 592 15.12 10.50 20.65
C PHE A 592 16.65 10.55 20.47
N GLY A 593 17.31 11.50 21.10
CA GLY A 593 18.72 11.78 20.86
C GLY A 593 18.99 12.07 19.37
N ARG A 594 19.63 11.15 18.67
CA ARG A 594 19.97 11.27 17.22
C ARG A 594 19.01 10.51 16.31
N ILE A 595 17.88 10.04 16.83
CA ILE A 595 16.91 9.22 16.10
C ILE A 595 15.59 9.99 16.00
N ALA A 596 15.18 10.35 14.78
CA ALA A 596 13.87 10.92 14.50
C ALA A 596 12.93 9.86 13.86
N PHE A 597 11.64 10.08 13.98
CA PHE A 597 10.61 9.16 13.52
C PHE A 597 9.85 9.80 12.35
N ALA A 598 9.73 9.07 11.23
CA ALA A 598 9.04 9.53 10.03
C ALA A 598 8.32 8.38 9.35
N ASN A 599 7.01 8.35 9.40
CA ASN A 599 6.21 7.35 8.70
C ASN A 599 4.76 7.82 8.66
N THR A 600 3.97 7.37 7.69
CA THR A 600 2.53 7.67 7.59
C THR A 600 1.74 7.24 8.82
N ASP A 601 2.19 6.23 9.56
CA ASP A 601 1.55 5.80 10.81
C ASP A 601 1.40 6.95 11.80
N LEU A 602 2.42 7.84 11.87
CA LEU A 602 2.41 8.98 12.79
C LEU A 602 1.31 10.00 12.47
N SER A 603 0.88 10.08 11.22
CA SER A 603 -0.27 10.93 10.86
C SER A 603 -1.61 10.25 11.15
N GLY A 604 -1.64 8.92 11.21
CA GLY A 604 -2.86 8.13 11.26
C GLY A 604 -3.59 8.05 9.91
N THR A 605 -3.00 8.59 8.84
CA THR A 605 -3.59 8.61 7.50
C THR A 605 -2.60 8.00 6.50
N PRO A 606 -2.88 6.85 5.90
CA PRO A 606 -1.96 6.16 4.99
C PRO A 606 -1.97 6.81 3.60
N ASP A 607 -1.29 7.95 3.48
CA ASP A 607 -1.25 8.78 2.28
C ASP A 607 0.18 9.23 1.98
N HIS A 608 0.55 9.34 0.69
CA HIS A 608 1.87 9.81 0.29
C HIS A 608 2.17 11.24 0.74
N ARG A 609 1.14 12.11 0.84
CA ARG A 609 1.29 13.50 1.33
C ARG A 609 1.73 13.52 2.79
N THR A 610 1.10 12.70 3.61
CA THR A 610 1.48 12.58 5.04
C THR A 610 2.84 11.93 5.21
N ALA A 611 3.21 10.96 4.34
CA ALA A 611 4.54 10.38 4.31
C ALA A 611 5.63 11.44 4.05
N ILE A 612 5.40 12.34 3.08
CA ILE A 612 6.31 13.43 2.71
C ILE A 612 6.38 14.47 3.84
N ALA A 613 5.24 14.83 4.42
CA ALA A 613 5.18 15.81 5.52
C ALA A 613 5.91 15.33 6.78
N GLU A 614 5.70 14.06 7.17
CA GLU A 614 6.39 13.47 8.32
C GLU A 614 7.90 13.34 8.10
N ALA A 615 8.32 13.03 6.88
CA ALA A 615 9.73 13.01 6.50
C ALA A 615 10.36 14.39 6.61
N HIS A 616 9.67 15.43 6.12
CA HIS A 616 10.12 16.81 6.25
C HIS A 616 10.30 17.23 7.72
N ARG A 617 9.30 16.95 8.57
CA ARG A 617 9.37 17.25 10.01
C ARG A 617 10.55 16.56 10.68
N ALA A 618 10.72 15.26 10.44
CA ALA A 618 11.79 14.47 11.07
C ALA A 618 13.19 14.95 10.67
N VAL A 619 13.39 15.26 9.39
CA VAL A 619 14.68 15.79 8.88
C VAL A 619 14.96 17.17 9.43
N SER A 620 13.97 18.07 9.43
CA SER A 620 14.13 19.42 10.01
C SER A 620 14.53 19.35 11.49
N GLN A 621 13.88 18.48 12.28
CA GLN A 621 14.25 18.29 13.69
C GLN A 621 15.69 17.80 13.87
N LEU A 622 16.17 16.88 13.03
CA LEU A 622 17.55 16.41 13.10
C LEU A 622 18.57 17.47 12.70
N LEU A 623 18.27 18.25 11.68
CA LEU A 623 19.16 19.33 11.26
C LEU A 623 19.26 20.41 12.33
N ASP A 624 18.12 20.88 12.85
CA ASP A 624 18.07 21.98 13.82
C ASP A 624 18.63 21.61 15.19
N GLN A 625 18.39 20.37 15.66
CA GLN A 625 18.69 19.99 17.05
C GLN A 625 19.95 19.11 17.19
N VAL A 626 20.37 18.45 16.11
CA VAL A 626 21.39 17.38 16.19
C VAL A 626 22.63 17.66 15.35
N LEU A 627 22.46 18.12 14.11
CA LEU A 627 23.57 18.24 13.16
C LEU A 627 24.18 19.64 13.10
N VAL A 628 23.48 20.68 13.54
CA VAL A 628 23.99 22.07 13.61
C VAL A 628 24.81 22.33 14.90
N GLN A 629 24.76 21.40 15.85
CA GLN A 629 25.62 21.41 17.05
C GLN A 629 26.91 20.62 16.79
#